data_1091368fd888bf9fd72ad6743397041e
#
_entry.id   1091368fd888bf9fd72ad6743397041e
#
_cell.length_a   1.000
_cell.length_b   1.000
_cell.length_c   1.000
_cell.angle_alpha   90.00
_cell.angle_beta   90.00
_cell.angle_gamma   90.00
#
_symmetry.space_group_name_H-M   'P 1'
#
loop_
_entity.id
_entity.type
_entity.pdbx_description
1 polymer ?
#
loop_
_entity_poly.entity_id
_entity_poly.type
_entity_poly.pdbx_seq_one_letter_code
_entity_poly.pdbx_strand_id
1 'polypeptide(L)'
;MKRVLAHGTFDIIHYGHVNYLERAKSFGDYLIVAVASDKVAKTYGKKPFFNENIRLRMISSFKVVDEVILREEVFFPQMIKDLDIDVFVTTNHHFDYLEEVCQVIHLERTKEISSTDIKKHLLEEK
;
A
#
# COMPACT_ATOMS: atom_id res chain seq x y z
N MET A 1 -8.50 10.18 -17.53
CA MET A 1 -8.16 10.25 -16.10
C MET A 1 -7.08 9.22 -15.80
N LYS A 2 -5.99 9.65 -15.18
CA LYS A 2 -4.88 8.75 -14.88
C LYS A 2 -5.10 8.07 -13.52
N ARG A 3 -5.17 6.75 -13.54
CA ARG A 3 -5.50 5.92 -12.37
C ARG A 3 -4.23 5.32 -11.78
N VAL A 4 -4.02 5.53 -10.49
CA VAL A 4 -2.83 5.10 -9.76
C VAL A 4 -3.23 4.04 -8.74
N LEU A 5 -2.44 2.96 -8.66
CA LEU A 5 -2.60 1.94 -7.64
C LEU A 5 -1.40 1.97 -6.70
N ALA A 6 -1.66 2.15 -5.42
CA ALA A 6 -0.69 1.99 -4.35
C ALA A 6 -1.10 0.80 -3.49
N HIS A 7 -0.17 0.24 -2.71
CA HIS A 7 -0.48 -0.95 -1.93
C HIS A 7 0.34 -1.02 -0.65
N GLY A 8 -0.12 -1.81 0.29
CA GLY A 8 0.59 -2.07 1.53
C GLY A 8 -0.25 -2.79 2.54
N THR A 9 0.34 -3.13 3.68
CA THR A 9 -0.37 -3.70 4.82
C THR A 9 -1.05 -2.59 5.63
N PHE A 10 -0.35 -1.48 5.85
CA PHE A 10 -0.86 -0.29 6.57
C PHE A 10 -1.35 -0.62 7.97
N ASP A 11 -0.52 -1.28 8.74
CA ASP A 11 -0.92 -1.73 10.09
C ASP A 11 -1.01 -0.56 11.07
N ILE A 12 0.11 -0.01 11.47
CA ILE A 12 0.13 1.19 12.31
C ILE A 12 0.49 2.38 11.41
N ILE A 13 -0.49 3.24 11.18
CA ILE A 13 -0.33 4.38 10.29
C ILE A 13 0.67 5.37 10.89
N HIS A 14 1.62 5.80 10.09
CA HIS A 14 2.64 6.75 10.50
C HIS A 14 3.02 7.68 9.34
N TYR A 15 3.95 8.58 9.60
CA TYR A 15 4.41 9.60 8.66
C TYR A 15 4.85 9.00 7.31
N GLY A 16 5.54 7.84 7.32
CA GLY A 16 5.97 7.18 6.10
C GLY A 16 4.81 6.78 5.19
N HIS A 17 3.70 6.35 5.77
CA HIS A 17 2.49 6.02 5.00
C HIS A 17 1.86 7.28 4.39
N VAL A 18 1.81 8.37 5.15
CA VAL A 18 1.29 9.64 4.64
C VAL A 18 2.10 10.10 3.43
N ASN A 19 3.43 10.08 3.56
CA ASN A 19 4.36 10.46 2.49
C ASN A 19 4.15 9.61 1.25
N TYR A 20 4.08 8.30 1.42
CA TYR A 20 3.90 7.35 0.33
C TYR A 20 2.59 7.62 -0.43
N LEU A 21 1.49 7.76 0.29
CA LEU A 21 0.18 7.95 -0.33
C LEU A 21 0.06 9.30 -1.04
N GLU A 22 0.59 10.37 -0.43
CA GLU A 22 0.59 11.69 -1.07
C GLU A 22 1.44 11.70 -2.34
N ARG A 23 2.62 11.06 -2.30
CA ARG A 23 3.47 10.96 -3.47
C ARG A 23 2.83 10.10 -4.56
N ALA A 24 2.20 8.99 -4.18
CA ALA A 24 1.48 8.14 -5.13
C ALA A 24 0.38 8.92 -5.84
N LYS A 25 -0.42 9.68 -5.11
CA LYS A 25 -1.47 10.51 -5.70
C LYS A 25 -0.93 11.50 -6.72
N SER A 26 0.27 12.03 -6.49
CA SER A 26 0.87 13.02 -7.39
C SER A 26 1.14 12.51 -8.81
N PHE A 27 1.13 11.19 -9.01
CA PHE A 27 1.38 10.60 -10.33
C PHE A 27 0.11 10.45 -11.19
N GLY A 28 -1.04 10.86 -10.69
CA GLY A 28 -2.27 10.77 -11.45
C GLY A 28 -3.42 11.55 -10.85
N ASP A 29 -4.63 11.20 -11.28
CA ASP A 29 -5.85 11.93 -10.91
C ASP A 29 -6.70 11.17 -9.90
N TYR A 30 -6.57 9.84 -9.85
CA TYR A 30 -7.41 8.98 -9.03
C TYR A 30 -6.53 7.93 -8.36
N LEU A 31 -6.53 7.90 -7.03
CA LEU A 31 -5.70 6.98 -6.27
C LEU A 31 -6.54 5.85 -5.67
N ILE A 32 -6.21 4.63 -6.09
CA ILE A 32 -6.75 3.39 -5.52
C ILE A 32 -5.66 2.81 -4.61
N VAL A 33 -6.03 2.42 -3.40
CA VAL A 33 -5.09 1.78 -2.47
C VAL A 33 -5.55 0.35 -2.18
N ALA A 34 -4.68 -0.60 -2.49
CA ALA A 34 -4.91 -2.02 -2.20
C ALA A 34 -4.30 -2.33 -0.84
N VAL A 35 -5.16 -2.68 0.11
CA VAL A 35 -4.75 -3.02 1.47
C VAL A 35 -4.68 -4.55 1.57
N ALA A 36 -3.53 -5.08 2.03
CA ALA A 36 -3.34 -6.52 2.17
C ALA A 36 -4.35 -7.08 3.18
N SER A 37 -5.02 -8.18 2.82
CA SER A 37 -5.87 -8.90 3.76
C SER A 37 -5.03 -9.46 4.91
N ASP A 38 -5.67 -9.85 6.00
CA ASP A 38 -4.96 -10.53 7.09
C ASP A 38 -4.27 -11.80 6.59
N LYS A 39 -4.92 -12.52 5.68
CA LYS A 39 -4.36 -13.72 5.05
C LYS A 39 -3.10 -13.41 4.25
N VAL A 40 -3.13 -12.37 3.42
CA VAL A 40 -1.98 -11.96 2.59
C VAL A 40 -0.84 -11.46 3.48
N ALA A 41 -1.15 -10.65 4.49
CA ALA A 41 -0.15 -10.17 5.45
C ALA A 41 0.57 -11.34 6.12
N LYS A 42 -0.17 -12.39 6.50
CA LYS A 42 0.39 -13.59 7.12
C LYS A 42 1.35 -14.33 6.19
N THR A 43 1.06 -14.37 4.88
CA THR A 43 1.96 -15.03 3.91
C THR A 43 3.32 -14.33 3.83
N TYR A 44 3.38 -13.04 4.18
CA TYR A 44 4.64 -12.29 4.26
C TYR A 44 5.25 -12.31 5.66
N GLY A 45 4.75 -13.17 6.55
CA GLY A 45 5.26 -13.29 7.91
C GLY A 45 4.85 -12.15 8.83
N LYS A 46 3.82 -11.38 8.46
CA LYS A 46 3.36 -10.25 9.25
C LYS A 46 2.16 -10.62 10.13
N LYS A 47 2.09 -10.00 11.30
CA LYS A 47 0.94 -10.10 12.21
C LYS A 47 0.42 -8.68 12.47
N PRO A 48 -0.52 -8.19 11.66
CA PRO A 48 -1.06 -6.86 11.87
C PRO A 48 -1.73 -6.73 13.23
N PHE A 49 -1.49 -5.62 13.90
CA PHE A 49 -2.16 -5.28 15.15
C PHE A 49 -3.66 -5.01 14.91
N PHE A 50 -3.97 -4.29 13.83
CA PHE A 50 -5.35 -4.03 13.41
C PHE A 50 -5.77 -5.02 12.33
N ASN A 51 -7.01 -5.52 12.43
CA ASN A 51 -7.54 -6.41 11.41
C ASN A 51 -7.78 -5.65 10.08
N GLU A 52 -7.99 -6.42 9.02
CA GLU A 52 -8.12 -5.86 7.67
C GLU A 52 -9.24 -4.82 7.55
N ASN A 53 -10.36 -4.99 8.23
CA ASN A 53 -11.48 -4.06 8.14
C ASN A 53 -11.13 -2.70 8.75
N ILE A 54 -10.42 -2.71 9.86
CA ILE A 54 -9.95 -1.47 10.51
C ILE A 54 -8.92 -0.79 9.62
N ARG A 55 -7.99 -1.57 9.04
CA ARG A 55 -6.95 -1.01 8.18
C ARG A 55 -7.54 -0.40 6.90
N LEU A 56 -8.53 -1.05 6.30
CA LEU A 56 -9.27 -0.48 5.16
C LEU A 56 -9.89 0.87 5.53
N ARG A 57 -10.55 0.92 6.68
CA ARG A 57 -11.23 2.13 7.13
C ARG A 57 -10.25 3.28 7.37
N MET A 58 -9.11 2.97 8.00
CA MET A 58 -8.09 3.98 8.26
C MET A 58 -7.56 4.58 6.95
N ILE A 59 -7.25 3.73 5.98
CA ILE A 59 -6.74 4.20 4.69
C ILE A 59 -7.81 4.97 3.91
N SER A 60 -9.06 4.54 3.98
CA SER A 60 -10.15 5.26 3.30
C SER A 60 -10.38 6.67 3.84
N SER A 61 -9.88 6.95 5.04
CA SER A 61 -10.00 8.27 5.67
C SER A 61 -8.96 9.29 5.17
N PHE A 62 -7.95 8.83 4.44
CA PHE A 62 -6.93 9.73 3.91
C PHE A 62 -7.53 10.60 2.80
N LYS A 63 -7.26 11.90 2.89
CA LYS A 63 -7.80 12.88 1.93
C LYS A 63 -7.43 12.57 0.48
N VAL A 64 -6.22 12.05 0.24
CA VAL A 64 -5.72 11.77 -1.11
C VAL A 64 -6.21 10.44 -1.68
N VAL A 65 -6.81 9.59 -0.88
CA VAL A 65 -7.28 8.26 -1.30
C VAL A 65 -8.69 8.38 -1.86
N ASP A 66 -8.88 7.95 -3.10
CA ASP A 66 -10.18 7.98 -3.77
C ASP A 66 -10.94 6.67 -3.61
N GLU A 67 -10.21 5.56 -3.50
CA GLU A 67 -10.84 4.24 -3.40
C GLU A 67 -9.90 3.28 -2.65
N VAL A 68 -10.48 2.40 -1.82
CA VAL A 68 -9.70 1.32 -1.19
C VAL A 68 -10.26 -0.02 -1.65
N ILE A 69 -9.36 -0.99 -1.83
CA ILE A 69 -9.74 -2.37 -2.14
C ILE A 69 -8.97 -3.30 -1.21
N LEU A 70 -9.59 -4.45 -0.89
CA LEU A 70 -8.91 -5.49 -0.13
C LEU A 70 -8.15 -6.39 -1.09
N ARG A 71 -6.84 -6.53 -0.87
CA ARG A 71 -6.00 -7.42 -1.67
C ARG A 71 -5.98 -8.79 -1.03
N GLU A 72 -6.54 -9.78 -1.70
CA GLU A 72 -6.63 -11.15 -1.19
C GLU A 72 -5.71 -12.13 -1.89
N GLU A 73 -4.98 -11.68 -2.90
CA GLU A 73 -4.04 -12.50 -3.66
C GLU A 73 -2.92 -11.64 -4.24
N VAL A 74 -1.95 -12.28 -4.90
CA VAL A 74 -0.85 -11.54 -5.54
C VAL A 74 -1.40 -10.68 -6.68
N PHE A 75 -0.71 -9.59 -6.99
CA PHE A 75 -1.05 -8.78 -8.16
C PHE A 75 -0.62 -9.53 -9.42
N PHE A 76 -1.52 -9.60 -10.39
CA PHE A 76 -1.24 -10.20 -11.70
C PHE A 76 -1.73 -9.27 -12.81
N PRO A 77 -1.15 -9.38 -14.04
CA PRO A 77 -1.42 -8.41 -15.10
C PRO A 77 -2.90 -8.21 -15.43
N GLN A 78 -3.70 -9.27 -15.44
CA GLN A 78 -5.12 -9.14 -15.76
C GLN A 78 -5.87 -8.28 -14.74
N MET A 79 -5.52 -8.39 -13.45
CA MET A 79 -6.10 -7.56 -12.40
C MET A 79 -5.82 -6.07 -12.65
N ILE A 80 -4.58 -5.75 -13.05
CA ILE A 80 -4.18 -4.37 -13.35
C ILE A 80 -4.99 -3.82 -14.53
N LYS A 81 -5.20 -4.65 -15.55
CA LYS A 81 -6.04 -4.27 -16.70
C LYS A 81 -7.49 -4.08 -16.30
N ASP A 82 -8.04 -5.01 -15.50
CA ASP A 82 -9.44 -4.97 -15.06
C ASP A 82 -9.73 -3.73 -14.21
N LEU A 83 -8.77 -3.31 -13.40
CA LEU A 83 -8.88 -2.10 -12.59
C LEU A 83 -8.57 -0.82 -13.38
N ASP A 84 -8.16 -0.98 -14.63
CA ASP A 84 -7.80 0.13 -15.51
C ASP A 84 -6.70 1.01 -14.91
N ILE A 85 -5.64 0.38 -14.41
CA ILE A 85 -4.53 1.07 -13.76
C ILE A 85 -3.51 1.55 -14.78
N ASP A 86 -3.16 2.82 -14.71
CA ASP A 86 -2.12 3.43 -15.54
C ASP A 86 -0.75 3.40 -14.87
N VAL A 87 -0.73 3.59 -13.55
CA VAL A 87 0.51 3.68 -12.77
C VAL A 87 0.41 2.83 -11.52
N PHE A 88 1.40 1.96 -11.32
CA PHE A 88 1.54 1.14 -10.11
C PHE A 88 2.70 1.70 -9.30
N VAL A 89 2.45 2.14 -8.07
CA VAL A 89 3.46 2.75 -7.21
C VAL A 89 3.82 1.81 -6.08
N THR A 90 5.09 1.49 -5.93
CA THR A 90 5.56 0.53 -4.94
C THR A 90 6.87 0.99 -4.30
N THR A 91 7.18 0.43 -3.13
CA THR A 91 8.46 0.68 -2.44
C THR A 91 9.42 -0.50 -2.54
N ASN A 92 9.05 -1.55 -3.28
CA ASN A 92 9.91 -2.71 -3.49
C ASN A 92 9.96 -3.09 -4.97
N HIS A 93 10.88 -4.00 -5.33
CA HIS A 93 11.13 -4.38 -6.72
C HIS A 93 10.51 -5.71 -7.14
N HIS A 94 9.59 -6.26 -6.35
CA HIS A 94 8.96 -7.55 -6.65
C HIS A 94 7.89 -7.49 -7.74
N PHE A 95 7.50 -6.29 -8.18
CA PHE A 95 6.37 -6.09 -9.09
C PHE A 95 6.79 -5.59 -10.48
N ASP A 96 8.07 -5.71 -10.82
CA ASP A 96 8.56 -5.25 -12.14
C ASP A 96 7.89 -5.98 -13.30
N TYR A 97 7.40 -7.21 -13.08
CA TYR A 97 6.66 -7.94 -14.10
C TYR A 97 5.36 -7.24 -14.54
N LEU A 98 4.86 -6.28 -13.76
CA LEU A 98 3.68 -5.51 -14.12
C LEU A 98 3.98 -4.40 -15.15
N GLU A 99 5.26 -4.17 -15.47
CA GLU A 99 5.66 -3.17 -16.46
C GLU A 99 5.10 -3.45 -17.86
N GLU A 100 4.74 -4.69 -18.14
CA GLU A 100 4.13 -5.06 -19.42
C GLU A 100 2.71 -4.50 -19.60
N VAL A 101 2.02 -4.11 -18.52
CA VAL A 101 0.62 -3.64 -18.57
C VAL A 101 0.41 -2.24 -18.00
N CYS A 102 1.38 -1.68 -17.31
CA CYS A 102 1.28 -0.32 -16.76
C CYS A 102 2.66 0.24 -16.44
N GLN A 103 2.71 1.52 -16.10
CA GLN A 103 3.94 2.14 -15.62
C GLN A 103 4.15 1.73 -14.16
N VAL A 104 5.35 1.25 -13.82
CA VAL A 104 5.70 0.90 -12.44
C VAL A 104 6.69 1.94 -11.93
N ILE A 105 6.33 2.61 -10.84
CA ILE A 105 7.16 3.64 -10.21
C ILE A 105 7.61 3.13 -8.85
N HIS A 106 8.92 3.18 -8.61
CA HIS A 106 9.52 2.80 -7.34
C HIS A 106 9.79 4.05 -6.51
N LEU A 107 9.27 4.06 -5.28
CA LEU A 107 9.56 5.12 -4.32
C LEU A 107 10.43 4.55 -3.22
N GLU A 108 11.33 5.37 -2.69
CA GLU A 108 12.10 4.99 -1.51
C GLU A 108 11.22 5.08 -0.28
N ARG A 109 11.40 4.14 0.65
CA ARG A 109 10.74 4.20 1.95
C ARG A 109 11.27 5.39 2.74
N THR A 110 10.39 6.01 3.53
CA THR A 110 10.79 7.02 4.50
C THR A 110 11.62 6.33 5.58
N LYS A 111 12.90 6.68 5.68
CA LYS A 111 13.89 5.91 6.46
C LYS A 111 13.76 6.04 7.98
N GLU A 112 13.14 7.10 8.47
CA GLU A 112 13.14 7.42 9.89
C GLU A 112 12.15 6.63 10.73
N ILE A 113 11.15 5.99 10.09
CA ILE A 113 10.10 5.32 10.84
C ILE A 113 9.42 4.21 10.02
N SER A 114 9.02 3.13 10.72
CA SER A 114 8.20 2.05 10.15
C SER A 114 7.30 1.49 11.25
N SER A 115 6.25 0.74 10.86
CA SER A 115 5.38 0.07 11.83
C SER A 115 6.18 -0.91 12.70
N THR A 116 7.17 -1.58 12.12
CA THR A 116 8.04 -2.50 12.86
C THR A 116 8.84 -1.76 13.92
N ASP A 117 9.41 -0.61 13.57
CA ASP A 117 10.19 0.22 14.50
C ASP A 117 9.32 0.72 15.65
N ILE A 118 8.09 1.15 15.35
CA ILE A 118 7.14 1.60 16.38
C ILE A 118 6.83 0.47 17.35
N LYS A 119 6.53 -0.72 16.85
CA LYS A 119 6.22 -1.88 17.68
C LYS A 119 7.40 -2.27 18.56
N LYS A 120 8.60 -2.26 18.00
CA LYS A 120 9.82 -2.58 18.73
C LYS A 120 10.05 -1.58 19.86
N HIS A 121 9.90 -0.29 19.58
CA HIS A 121 10.08 0.77 20.58
C HIS A 121 9.10 0.60 21.75
N LEU A 122 7.84 0.32 21.46
CA LEU A 122 6.82 0.12 22.50
C LEU A 122 7.15 -1.10 23.38
N LEU A 123 7.72 -2.16 22.82
CA LEU A 123 8.12 -3.34 23.59
C LEU A 123 9.34 -3.04 24.47
N GLU A 124 10.28 -2.24 24.00
CA GLU A 124 11.49 -1.91 24.74
C GLU A 124 11.24 -0.97 25.93
N GLU A 125 10.16 -0.20 25.91
CA GLU A 125 9.82 0.73 27.00
C GLU A 125 9.15 0.06 28.21
N LYS A 126 8.90 -1.23 28.12
CA LYS A 126 8.34 -1.97 29.27
C LYS A 126 9.44 -2.28 30.29
#